data_399aee8d48cbaecb8f2492c67f262bbd
#
_entry.id   399aee8d48cbaecb8f2492c67f262bbd
#
_cell.length_a   1.000
_cell.length_b   1.000
_cell.length_c   1.000
_cell.angle_alpha   90.00
_cell.angle_beta   90.00
_cell.angle_gamma   90.00
#
_symmetry.space_group_name_H-M   'P 1'
#
loop_
_entity.id
_entity.type
_entity.pdbx_description
1 polymer ?
#
loop_
_entity_poly.entity_id
_entity_poly.type
_entity_poly.pdbx_seq_one_letter_code
_entity_poly.pdbx_strand_id
1 'polypeptide(L)'
;MKDYIRLFLVDPEFEESLCQWIETRNLTKETFTEVIAQNSQNNFLYLCCVLPAIATGFYQHSDLKGLPKTLEVYYEDHWKVQGMNTTQKRDKVIIICILLKLSEKVSCELIADIAKPDIKDISEVQELLERWHEFFNQEELEEEICYSFYHLSYVEFLEDKLEKKKLTVTREEINNRILDYFEKEMDEEDE
;
A
#
# COMPACT_ATOMS: atom_id res chain seq x y z
N MET A 1 22.91 -2.21 -5.69
CA MET A 1 22.16 -2.65 -4.51
C MET A 1 22.92 -2.38 -3.20
N LYS A 2 24.05 -3.04 -2.94
CA LYS A 2 24.77 -2.88 -1.65
C LYS A 2 25.18 -1.44 -1.35
N ASP A 3 25.59 -0.67 -2.34
CA ASP A 3 25.98 0.73 -2.14
C ASP A 3 24.79 1.62 -1.76
N TYR A 4 23.61 1.37 -2.33
CA TYR A 4 22.39 2.04 -1.92
C TYR A 4 22.03 1.73 -0.46
N ILE A 5 22.11 0.46 -0.05
CA ILE A 5 21.85 0.06 1.33
C ILE A 5 22.83 0.76 2.29
N ARG A 6 24.13 0.83 1.91
CA ARG A 6 25.14 1.55 2.73
C ARG A 6 24.86 3.04 2.85
N LEU A 7 24.41 3.68 1.76
CA LEU A 7 24.00 5.10 1.79
C LEU A 7 22.79 5.27 2.69
N PHE A 8 21.80 4.40 2.63
CA PHE A 8 20.62 4.44 3.48
C PHE A 8 20.95 4.25 4.97
N LEU A 9 21.97 3.44 5.28
CA LEU A 9 22.46 3.22 6.66
C LEU A 9 23.19 4.41 7.29
N VAL A 10 23.47 5.46 6.52
CA VAL A 10 24.06 6.72 7.01
C VAL A 10 23.18 7.92 6.67
N ASP A 11 21.97 7.69 6.19
CA ASP A 11 20.99 8.74 5.97
C ASP A 11 20.52 9.32 7.33
N PRO A 12 20.65 10.63 7.56
CA PRO A 12 20.31 11.24 8.84
C PRO A 12 18.86 10.96 9.31
N GLU A 13 17.94 10.71 8.38
CA GLU A 13 16.55 10.39 8.70
C GLU A 13 16.39 8.99 9.29
N PHE A 14 17.21 8.02 8.84
CA PHE A 14 17.00 6.60 9.15
C PHE A 14 18.14 5.94 9.93
N GLU A 15 19.32 6.59 10.00
CA GLU A 15 20.54 6.01 10.59
C GLU A 15 20.32 5.49 12.00
N GLU A 16 19.73 6.31 12.88
CA GLU A 16 19.56 5.94 14.29
C GLU A 16 18.69 4.71 14.45
N SER A 17 17.52 4.68 13.81
CA SER A 17 16.55 3.58 13.92
C SER A 17 17.08 2.28 13.30
N LEU A 18 17.77 2.37 12.15
CA LEU A 18 18.37 1.20 11.50
C LEU A 18 19.55 0.65 12.30
N CYS A 19 20.43 1.51 12.82
CA CYS A 19 21.53 1.09 13.68
C CYS A 19 21.01 0.40 14.93
N GLN A 20 19.99 0.95 15.58
CA GLN A 20 19.34 0.34 16.73
C GLN A 20 18.72 -1.01 16.39
N TRP A 21 18.04 -1.13 15.23
CA TRP A 21 17.46 -2.39 14.75
C TRP A 21 18.52 -3.46 14.54
N ILE A 22 19.68 -3.12 13.96
CA ILE A 22 20.83 -3.99 13.69
C ILE A 22 21.49 -4.43 15.00
N GLU A 23 21.79 -3.49 15.90
CA GLU A 23 22.49 -3.71 17.16
C GLU A 23 21.70 -4.61 18.13
N THR A 24 20.39 -4.35 18.25
CA THR A 24 19.51 -5.17 19.14
C THR A 24 19.44 -6.63 18.71
N ARG A 25 19.84 -6.95 17.49
CA ARG A 25 19.90 -8.32 16.93
C ARG A 25 21.32 -8.90 16.85
N ASN A 26 22.30 -8.19 17.43
CA ASN A 26 23.72 -8.57 17.40
C ASN A 26 24.22 -8.79 15.96
N LEU A 27 23.78 -7.97 15.01
CA LEU A 27 24.20 -8.03 13.61
C LEU A 27 25.27 -6.97 13.31
N THR A 28 26.05 -7.20 12.25
CA THR A 28 26.92 -6.17 11.66
C THR A 28 26.20 -5.48 10.51
N LYS A 29 26.57 -4.22 10.20
CA LYS A 29 26.06 -3.50 9.02
C LYS A 29 26.34 -4.28 7.73
N GLU A 30 27.48 -5.00 7.65
CA GLU A 30 27.84 -5.85 6.51
C GLU A 30 26.87 -7.03 6.37
N THR A 31 26.62 -7.77 7.45
CA THR A 31 25.68 -8.91 7.44
C THR A 31 24.28 -8.46 7.04
N PHE A 32 23.81 -7.36 7.60
CA PHE A 32 22.53 -6.74 7.22
C PHE A 32 22.50 -6.40 5.72
N THR A 33 23.54 -5.68 5.23
CA THR A 33 23.65 -5.27 3.83
C THR A 33 23.63 -6.47 2.89
N GLU A 34 24.33 -7.55 3.22
CA GLU A 34 24.39 -8.75 2.40
C GLU A 34 23.04 -9.44 2.28
N VAL A 35 22.36 -9.63 3.41
CA VAL A 35 21.06 -10.32 3.42
C VAL A 35 19.98 -9.48 2.71
N ILE A 36 19.91 -8.16 2.98
CA ILE A 36 18.95 -7.29 2.29
C ILE A 36 19.21 -7.26 0.78
N ALA A 37 20.48 -7.14 0.37
CA ALA A 37 20.84 -7.19 -1.05
C ALA A 37 20.48 -8.54 -1.71
N GLN A 38 20.63 -9.65 -0.99
CA GLN A 38 20.23 -10.97 -1.49
C GLN A 38 18.70 -11.08 -1.60
N ASN A 39 17.96 -10.66 -0.57
CA ASN A 39 16.51 -10.70 -0.56
C ASN A 39 15.89 -9.81 -1.65
N SER A 40 16.55 -8.71 -2.02
CA SER A 40 16.08 -7.83 -3.09
C SER A 40 16.02 -8.49 -4.46
N GLN A 41 16.76 -9.59 -4.67
CA GLN A 41 16.82 -10.29 -5.98
C GLN A 41 17.06 -9.35 -7.17
N ASN A 42 17.87 -8.31 -6.98
CA ASN A 42 18.10 -7.20 -7.90
C ASN A 42 16.86 -6.31 -8.18
N ASN A 43 15.82 -6.41 -7.40
CA ASN A 43 14.69 -5.50 -7.46
C ASN A 43 14.95 -4.27 -6.58
N PHE A 44 15.13 -3.11 -7.22
CA PHE A 44 15.42 -1.86 -6.49
C PHE A 44 14.23 -1.37 -5.68
N LEU A 45 13.02 -1.57 -6.19
CA LEU A 45 11.78 -1.21 -5.47
C LEU A 45 11.66 -1.94 -4.13
N TYR A 46 12.14 -3.19 -4.04
CA TYR A 46 12.21 -3.91 -2.77
C TYR A 46 13.00 -3.10 -1.72
N LEU A 47 14.14 -2.52 -2.10
CA LEU A 47 14.93 -1.71 -1.16
C LEU A 47 14.20 -0.43 -0.75
N CYS A 48 13.54 0.22 -1.71
CA CYS A 48 12.75 1.44 -1.46
C CYS A 48 11.57 1.19 -0.50
N CYS A 49 11.03 -0.02 -0.47
CA CYS A 49 9.93 -0.40 0.41
C CYS A 49 10.42 -0.93 1.77
N VAL A 50 11.36 -1.89 1.75
CA VAL A 50 11.71 -2.65 2.95
C VAL A 50 12.61 -1.87 3.90
N LEU A 51 13.56 -1.06 3.39
CA LEU A 51 14.45 -0.28 4.26
C LEU A 51 13.70 0.76 5.10
N PRO A 52 12.81 1.60 4.53
CA PRO A 52 11.96 2.48 5.32
C PRO A 52 11.07 1.72 6.30
N ALA A 53 10.46 0.59 5.88
CA ALA A 53 9.61 -0.21 6.76
C ALA A 53 10.36 -0.77 7.98
N ILE A 54 11.64 -1.13 7.84
CA ILE A 54 12.49 -1.51 8.98
C ILE A 54 12.75 -0.28 9.86
N ALA A 55 13.12 0.85 9.26
CA ALA A 55 13.45 2.08 9.97
C ALA A 55 12.27 2.66 10.76
N THR A 56 11.06 2.60 10.19
CA THR A 56 9.82 3.08 10.83
C THR A 56 9.22 2.09 11.83
N GLY A 57 9.85 0.90 12.00
CA GLY A 57 9.48 -0.06 13.02
C GLY A 57 8.43 -1.08 12.61
N PHE A 58 7.99 -1.13 11.33
CA PHE A 58 7.07 -2.16 10.85
C PHE A 58 7.59 -3.58 11.14
N TYR A 59 8.91 -3.78 11.00
CA TYR A 59 9.61 -5.02 11.32
C TYR A 59 10.35 -5.00 12.66
N GLN A 60 9.90 -4.21 13.64
CA GLN A 60 10.57 -4.07 14.95
C GLN A 60 10.65 -5.39 15.75
N HIS A 61 9.73 -6.33 15.54
CA HIS A 61 9.69 -7.63 16.21
C HIS A 61 10.27 -8.77 15.37
N SER A 62 10.69 -8.50 14.14
CA SER A 62 11.27 -9.48 13.23
C SER A 62 12.78 -9.59 13.43
N ASP A 63 13.33 -10.79 13.30
CA ASP A 63 14.76 -11.00 13.09
C ASP A 63 15.11 -10.88 11.60
N LEU A 64 16.39 -11.03 11.26
CA LEU A 64 16.86 -10.94 9.88
C LEU A 64 16.24 -12.00 8.95
N LYS A 65 15.86 -13.17 9.52
CA LYS A 65 15.23 -14.25 8.75
C LYS A 65 13.74 -14.03 8.55
N GLY A 66 13.12 -13.26 9.43
CA GLY A 66 11.71 -12.88 9.39
C GLY A 66 11.43 -11.70 8.44
N LEU A 67 12.47 -11.05 7.88
CA LEU A 67 12.28 -10.03 6.86
C LEU A 67 11.76 -10.64 5.54
N PRO A 68 10.96 -9.91 4.75
CA PRO A 68 10.41 -10.39 3.50
C PRO A 68 11.55 -10.78 2.53
N LYS A 69 11.39 -11.90 1.84
CA LYS A 69 12.38 -12.40 0.87
C LYS A 69 12.12 -11.94 -0.56
N THR A 70 10.98 -11.32 -0.79
CA THR A 70 10.55 -10.76 -2.08
C THR A 70 9.65 -9.58 -1.82
N LEU A 71 9.45 -8.75 -2.84
CA LEU A 71 8.50 -7.65 -2.80
C LEU A 71 7.06 -8.13 -2.60
N GLU A 72 6.69 -9.27 -3.17
CA GLU A 72 5.38 -9.89 -2.98
C GLU A 72 5.12 -10.26 -1.51
N VAL A 73 6.12 -10.82 -0.82
CA VAL A 73 6.03 -11.14 0.62
C VAL A 73 5.86 -9.86 1.44
N TYR A 74 6.56 -8.78 1.08
CA TYR A 74 6.40 -7.46 1.69
C TYR A 74 4.94 -6.97 1.58
N TYR A 75 4.36 -7.03 0.39
CA TYR A 75 2.96 -6.65 0.17
C TYR A 75 1.99 -7.55 0.96
N GLU A 76 2.27 -8.86 1.02
CA GLU A 76 1.48 -9.81 1.79
C GLU A 76 1.50 -9.51 3.29
N ASP A 77 2.63 -9.10 3.85
CA ASP A 77 2.76 -8.75 5.26
C ASP A 77 1.93 -7.50 5.58
N HIS A 78 2.00 -6.45 4.74
CA HIS A 78 1.16 -5.26 4.87
C HIS A 78 -0.33 -5.59 4.76
N TRP A 79 -0.71 -6.41 3.78
CA TRP A 79 -2.09 -6.89 3.60
C TRP A 79 -2.63 -7.58 4.85
N LYS A 80 -1.83 -8.43 5.48
CA LYS A 80 -2.21 -9.15 6.71
C LYS A 80 -2.33 -8.22 7.91
N VAL A 81 -1.34 -7.36 8.13
CA VAL A 81 -1.32 -6.41 9.26
C VAL A 81 -2.53 -5.49 9.21
N GLN A 82 -2.95 -5.07 8.01
CA GLN A 82 -4.14 -4.25 7.81
C GLN A 82 -5.46 -5.04 7.96
N GLY A 83 -5.41 -6.35 8.15
CA GLY A 83 -6.57 -7.20 8.36
C GLY A 83 -7.48 -7.36 7.14
N MET A 84 -6.95 -7.15 5.93
CA MET A 84 -7.71 -7.14 4.66
C MET A 84 -8.34 -8.49 4.30
N ASN A 85 -7.99 -9.56 5.01
CA ASN A 85 -8.55 -10.90 4.81
C ASN A 85 -9.85 -11.15 5.60
N THR A 86 -10.32 -10.18 6.38
CA THR A 86 -11.48 -10.33 7.26
C THR A 86 -12.71 -9.62 6.69
N THR A 87 -13.90 -10.18 6.95
CA THR A 87 -15.18 -9.56 6.58
C THR A 87 -15.40 -8.19 7.25
N GLN A 88 -14.74 -7.95 8.37
CA GLN A 88 -14.81 -6.68 9.10
C GLN A 88 -14.09 -5.51 8.42
N LYS A 89 -13.38 -5.78 7.32
CA LYS A 89 -12.63 -4.78 6.55
C LYS A 89 -13.13 -4.67 5.11
N ARG A 90 -14.42 -4.99 4.90
CA ARG A 90 -15.07 -4.88 3.60
C ARG A 90 -14.97 -3.47 3.02
N ASP A 91 -15.15 -2.45 3.85
CA ASP A 91 -14.95 -1.04 3.55
C ASP A 91 -13.61 -0.76 2.87
N LYS A 92 -12.52 -1.22 3.47
CA LYS A 92 -11.16 -1.04 2.92
C LYS A 92 -10.97 -1.75 1.58
N VAL A 93 -11.52 -2.96 1.45
CA VAL A 93 -11.44 -3.72 0.19
C VAL A 93 -12.19 -2.98 -0.92
N ILE A 94 -13.35 -2.37 -0.62
CA ILE A 94 -14.11 -1.57 -1.58
C ILE A 94 -13.27 -0.38 -2.07
N ILE A 95 -12.66 0.40 -1.18
CA ILE A 95 -11.81 1.55 -1.54
C ILE A 95 -10.71 1.11 -2.51
N ILE A 96 -9.97 0.05 -2.16
CA ILE A 96 -8.90 -0.46 -3.01
C ILE A 96 -9.41 -0.95 -4.37
N CYS A 97 -10.57 -1.60 -4.39
CA CYS A 97 -11.16 -2.07 -5.65
C CYS A 97 -11.63 -0.92 -6.54
N ILE A 98 -12.17 0.16 -5.97
CA ILE A 98 -12.53 1.37 -6.73
C ILE A 98 -11.29 1.98 -7.36
N LEU A 99 -10.22 2.19 -6.58
CA LEU A 99 -8.94 2.71 -7.09
C LEU A 99 -8.36 1.85 -8.21
N LEU A 100 -8.41 0.51 -8.07
CA LEU A 100 -7.95 -0.42 -9.11
C LEU A 100 -8.75 -0.30 -10.40
N LYS A 101 -10.05 -0.05 -10.29
CA LYS A 101 -10.94 0.02 -11.45
C LYS A 101 -10.85 1.33 -12.21
N LEU A 102 -10.78 2.44 -11.49
CA LEU A 102 -10.67 3.75 -12.11
C LEU A 102 -9.28 3.96 -12.72
N SER A 103 -8.24 3.33 -12.16
CA SER A 103 -6.85 3.29 -12.71
C SER A 103 -6.21 4.68 -12.96
N GLU A 104 -6.85 5.75 -12.52
CA GLU A 104 -6.46 7.15 -12.69
C GLU A 104 -6.27 7.78 -11.31
N LYS A 105 -6.04 9.09 -11.28
CA LYS A 105 -6.01 9.87 -10.05
C LYS A 105 -7.44 10.11 -9.58
N VAL A 106 -7.76 9.66 -8.37
CA VAL A 106 -9.12 9.64 -7.83
C VAL A 106 -9.16 10.41 -6.53
N SER A 107 -10.10 11.32 -6.36
CA SER A 107 -10.29 12.07 -5.12
C SER A 107 -10.93 11.20 -4.03
N CYS A 108 -10.73 11.61 -2.77
CA CYS A 108 -11.37 10.92 -1.65
C CYS A 108 -12.88 11.03 -1.69
N GLU A 109 -13.40 12.16 -2.19
CA GLU A 109 -14.82 12.44 -2.39
C GLU A 109 -15.44 11.41 -3.33
N LEU A 110 -14.86 11.27 -4.52
CA LEU A 110 -15.34 10.33 -5.53
C LEU A 110 -15.31 8.87 -5.01
N ILE A 111 -14.24 8.48 -4.32
CA ILE A 111 -14.14 7.15 -3.72
C ILE A 111 -15.26 6.95 -2.68
N ALA A 112 -15.48 7.94 -1.80
CA ALA A 112 -16.49 7.85 -0.76
C ALA A 112 -17.90 7.74 -1.34
N ASP A 113 -18.21 8.50 -2.40
CA ASP A 113 -19.52 8.47 -3.05
C ASP A 113 -19.80 7.14 -3.73
N ILE A 114 -18.86 6.60 -4.48
CA ILE A 114 -19.00 5.26 -5.10
C ILE A 114 -19.08 4.15 -4.03
N ALA A 115 -18.38 4.33 -2.89
CA ALA A 115 -18.34 3.33 -1.84
C ALA A 115 -19.59 3.27 -0.95
N LYS A 116 -20.53 4.23 -1.08
CA LYS A 116 -21.79 4.19 -0.34
C LYS A 116 -22.59 2.90 -0.63
N PRO A 117 -23.30 2.31 0.34
CA PRO A 117 -23.45 2.75 1.72
C PRO A 117 -22.40 2.19 2.70
N ASP A 118 -21.39 1.47 2.25
CA ASP A 118 -20.38 0.82 3.12
C ASP A 118 -19.46 1.85 3.80
N ILE A 119 -19.23 3.01 3.17
CA ILE A 119 -18.48 4.14 3.71
C ILE A 119 -19.43 5.30 3.90
N LYS A 120 -19.36 5.91 5.08
CA LYS A 120 -20.29 6.97 5.47
C LYS A 120 -19.64 8.34 5.44
N ASP A 121 -18.33 8.40 5.61
CA ASP A 121 -17.59 9.64 5.75
C ASP A 121 -16.31 9.58 4.92
N ILE A 122 -15.99 10.67 4.24
CA ILE A 122 -14.75 10.85 3.48
C ILE A 122 -13.51 10.64 4.35
N SER A 123 -13.58 10.98 5.64
CA SER A 123 -12.47 10.78 6.58
C SER A 123 -12.05 9.31 6.70
N GLU A 124 -12.98 8.36 6.52
CA GLU A 124 -12.66 6.93 6.52
C GLU A 124 -11.75 6.55 5.32
N VAL A 125 -11.98 7.19 4.15
CA VAL A 125 -11.16 7.02 2.96
C VAL A 125 -9.78 7.64 3.18
N GLN A 126 -9.74 8.89 3.66
CA GLN A 126 -8.49 9.61 3.94
C GLN A 126 -7.61 8.86 4.92
N GLU A 127 -8.14 8.44 6.07
CA GLU A 127 -7.41 7.67 7.07
C GLU A 127 -6.82 6.37 6.51
N LEU A 128 -7.53 5.70 5.61
CA LEU A 128 -7.02 4.49 4.96
C LEU A 128 -5.84 4.81 4.05
N LEU A 129 -6.00 5.80 3.15
CA LEU A 129 -5.00 6.13 2.14
C LEU A 129 -3.75 6.75 2.79
N GLU A 130 -3.90 7.59 3.82
CA GLU A 130 -2.78 8.10 4.62
C GLU A 130 -2.01 6.99 5.33
N ARG A 131 -2.71 6.01 5.88
CA ARG A 131 -2.07 4.84 6.54
C ARG A 131 -1.29 3.97 5.56
N TRP A 132 -1.65 4.02 4.29
CA TRP A 132 -1.04 3.26 3.19
C TRP A 132 -0.29 4.15 2.21
N HIS A 133 0.11 5.35 2.65
CA HIS A 133 0.77 6.36 1.81
C HIS A 133 1.94 5.80 0.99
N GLU A 134 2.63 4.77 1.47
CA GLU A 134 3.75 4.11 0.78
C GLU A 134 3.36 3.40 -0.53
N PHE A 135 2.07 3.11 -0.72
CA PHE A 135 1.54 2.44 -1.92
C PHE A 135 0.87 3.40 -2.90
N PHE A 136 0.69 4.66 -2.50
CA PHE A 136 -0.02 5.66 -3.28
C PHE A 136 0.82 6.89 -3.57
N ASN A 137 0.64 7.45 -4.77
CA ASN A 137 0.99 8.83 -5.05
C ASN A 137 -0.17 9.71 -4.59
N GLN A 138 0.16 10.85 -4.00
CA GLN A 138 -0.78 11.88 -3.62
C GLN A 138 -0.47 13.14 -4.43
N GLU A 139 -1.49 13.74 -5.02
CA GLU A 139 -1.36 14.96 -5.81
C GLU A 139 -2.60 15.84 -5.60
N GLU A 140 -2.39 17.14 -5.49
CA GLU A 140 -3.48 18.11 -5.40
C GLU A 140 -3.89 18.54 -6.83
N LEU A 141 -5.14 18.28 -7.19
CA LEU A 141 -5.76 18.62 -8.45
C LEU A 141 -7.05 19.40 -8.18
N GLU A 142 -7.20 20.60 -8.74
CA GLU A 142 -8.41 21.42 -8.60
C GLU A 142 -8.89 21.64 -7.16
N GLU A 143 -7.95 21.80 -6.23
CA GLU A 143 -8.18 21.91 -4.76
C GLU A 143 -8.58 20.59 -4.06
N GLU A 144 -8.57 19.46 -4.75
CA GLU A 144 -8.83 18.14 -4.19
C GLU A 144 -7.55 17.30 -4.11
N ILE A 145 -7.44 16.49 -3.04
CA ILE A 145 -6.35 15.52 -2.92
C ILE A 145 -6.74 14.24 -3.64
N CYS A 146 -6.01 13.95 -4.71
CA CYS A 146 -6.19 12.76 -5.53
C CYS A 146 -5.11 11.72 -5.27
N TYR A 147 -5.49 10.47 -5.36
CA TYR A 147 -4.63 9.31 -5.13
C TYR A 147 -4.55 8.44 -6.37
N SER A 148 -3.37 7.85 -6.59
CA SER A 148 -3.14 6.81 -7.58
C SER A 148 -2.12 5.82 -7.05
N PHE A 149 -2.05 4.61 -7.62
CA PHE A 149 -1.04 3.63 -7.19
C PHE A 149 0.38 4.10 -7.54
N TYR A 150 1.29 3.97 -6.57
CA TYR A 150 2.69 4.35 -6.76
C TYR A 150 3.41 3.46 -7.77
N HIS A 151 3.11 2.15 -7.81
CA HIS A 151 3.84 1.22 -8.67
C HIS A 151 2.96 0.07 -9.17
N LEU A 152 3.13 -0.27 -10.45
CA LEU A 152 2.37 -1.33 -11.13
C LEU A 152 2.45 -2.69 -10.43
N SER A 153 3.59 -3.06 -9.84
CA SER A 153 3.72 -4.34 -9.14
C SER A 153 2.80 -4.49 -7.94
N TYR A 154 2.38 -3.38 -7.30
CA TYR A 154 1.37 -3.43 -6.24
C TYR A 154 -0.02 -3.64 -6.83
N VAL A 155 -0.32 -3.02 -7.96
CA VAL A 155 -1.56 -3.26 -8.72
C VAL A 155 -1.67 -4.73 -9.10
N GLU A 156 -0.63 -5.32 -9.69
CA GLU A 156 -0.57 -6.74 -10.06
C GLU A 156 -0.77 -7.66 -8.85
N PHE A 157 -0.15 -7.33 -7.71
CA PHE A 157 -0.37 -8.05 -6.45
C PHE A 157 -1.82 -8.00 -6.00
N LEU A 158 -2.46 -6.82 -6.04
CA LEU A 158 -3.86 -6.64 -5.64
C LEU A 158 -4.82 -7.38 -6.58
N GLU A 159 -4.59 -7.31 -7.89
CA GLU A 159 -5.37 -8.05 -8.88
C GLU A 159 -5.31 -9.57 -8.66
N ASP A 160 -4.12 -10.11 -8.41
CA ASP A 160 -3.92 -11.52 -8.05
C ASP A 160 -4.68 -11.89 -6.76
N LYS A 161 -4.69 -11.00 -5.76
CA LYS A 161 -5.48 -11.18 -4.53
C LYS A 161 -6.98 -11.23 -4.78
N LEU A 162 -7.48 -10.34 -5.64
CA LEU A 162 -8.90 -10.29 -6.00
C LEU A 162 -9.35 -11.52 -6.80
N GLU A 163 -8.46 -12.10 -7.62
CA GLU A 163 -8.76 -13.30 -8.40
C GLU A 163 -8.72 -14.59 -7.58
N LYS A 164 -7.68 -14.75 -6.75
CA LYS A 164 -7.41 -16.00 -6.02
C LYS A 164 -8.18 -16.16 -4.73
N LYS A 165 -8.62 -15.08 -4.11
CA LYS A 165 -9.37 -15.12 -2.85
C LYS A 165 -10.82 -14.76 -3.09
N LYS A 166 -11.74 -15.51 -2.48
CA LYS A 166 -13.14 -15.11 -2.32
C LYS A 166 -13.18 -13.93 -1.33
N LEU A 167 -12.82 -12.76 -1.82
CA LEU A 167 -13.02 -11.54 -1.04
C LEU A 167 -14.52 -11.29 -0.88
N THR A 168 -14.86 -10.54 0.15
CA THR A 168 -16.26 -10.15 0.46
C THR A 168 -16.86 -9.19 -0.57
N VAL A 169 -16.05 -8.75 -1.55
CA VAL A 169 -16.41 -7.82 -2.62
C VAL A 169 -16.05 -8.46 -3.96
N THR A 170 -16.94 -8.41 -4.91
CA THR A 170 -16.73 -8.93 -6.27
C THR A 170 -16.36 -7.78 -7.23
N ARG A 171 -15.65 -8.13 -8.32
CA ARG A 171 -15.40 -7.17 -9.41
C ARG A 171 -16.70 -6.64 -10.02
N GLU A 172 -17.71 -7.49 -10.13
CA GLU A 172 -19.03 -7.14 -10.65
C GLU A 172 -19.73 -6.11 -9.77
N GLU A 173 -19.69 -6.31 -8.46
CA GLU A 173 -20.26 -5.35 -7.51
C GLU A 173 -19.61 -3.95 -7.64
N ILE A 174 -18.28 -3.87 -7.74
CA ILE A 174 -17.59 -2.60 -7.90
C ILE A 174 -17.91 -1.95 -9.24
N ASN A 175 -17.94 -2.73 -10.32
CA ASN A 175 -18.32 -2.20 -11.64
C ASN A 175 -19.72 -1.59 -11.62
N ASN A 176 -20.68 -2.26 -11.00
CA ASN A 176 -22.06 -1.77 -10.91
C ASN A 176 -22.12 -0.47 -10.10
N ARG A 177 -21.40 -0.37 -8.97
CA ARG A 177 -21.34 0.86 -8.16
C ARG A 177 -20.78 2.05 -8.94
N ILE A 178 -19.72 1.83 -9.71
CA ILE A 178 -19.11 2.86 -10.55
C ILE A 178 -20.10 3.30 -11.64
N LEU A 179 -20.77 2.37 -12.31
CA LEU A 179 -21.77 2.67 -13.34
C LEU A 179 -22.94 3.44 -12.74
N ASP A 180 -23.51 2.97 -11.63
CA ASP A 180 -24.64 3.60 -10.94
C ASP A 180 -24.30 5.05 -10.50
N TYR A 181 -23.04 5.32 -10.12
CA TYR A 181 -22.58 6.65 -9.77
C TYR A 181 -22.57 7.56 -11.00
N PHE A 182 -21.90 7.16 -12.08
CA PHE A 182 -21.79 8.01 -13.26
C PHE A 182 -23.12 8.17 -14.02
N GLU A 183 -24.01 7.18 -13.99
CA GLU A 183 -25.37 7.33 -14.56
C GLU A 183 -26.16 8.42 -13.81
N LYS A 184 -26.07 8.48 -12.48
CA LYS A 184 -26.75 9.51 -11.68
C LYS A 184 -26.19 10.91 -11.93
N GLU A 185 -24.85 11.05 -11.99
CA GLU A 185 -24.22 12.33 -12.31
C GLU A 185 -24.67 12.87 -13.69
N MET A 186 -24.75 12.00 -14.71
CA MET A 186 -25.25 12.39 -16.03
C MET A 186 -26.71 12.84 -16.03
N ASP A 187 -27.56 12.16 -15.25
CA ASP A 187 -28.98 12.51 -15.14
C ASP A 187 -29.17 13.87 -14.42
N GLU A 188 -28.31 14.21 -13.45
CA GLU A 188 -28.34 15.48 -12.73
C GLU A 188 -27.80 16.67 -13.56
N GLU A 189 -26.90 16.45 -14.51
CA GLU A 189 -26.41 17.49 -15.43
C GLU A 189 -27.43 17.84 -16.55
N ASP A 190 -28.36 16.93 -16.84
CA ASP A 190 -29.39 17.14 -17.89
C ASP A 190 -30.68 17.82 -17.35
N GLU A 191 -30.80 18.09 -16.06
CA GLU A 191 -31.91 18.82 -15.41
C GLU A 191 -31.57 20.31 -15.17
#